data_24c9c2bf82fad8d2a282c4bee3f13a6a
#
_entry.id   24c9c2bf82fad8d2a282c4bee3f13a6a
#
_cell.length_a   1.000
_cell.length_b   1.000
_cell.length_c   1.000
_cell.angle_alpha   90.00
_cell.angle_beta   90.00
_cell.angle_gamma   90.00
#
_symmetry.space_group_name_H-M   'P 1'
#
loop_
_entity.id
_entity.type
_entity.pdbx_description
1 polymer ?
#
loop_
_entity_poly.entity_id
_entity_poly.type
_entity_poly.pdbx_seq_one_letter_code
_entity_poly.pdbx_strand_id
1 'polypeptide(L)'
;MQGFLLALQFFTIVPITRQFDLHTKNATVMYSCFPIIGLLIGCLDVAFLQLMTYTEFSALFVAIFFILLHATYTGGLHMDGFVDMGDAFFSYRDMQKRVAILDDPRVGAFGAMSLVAIVLMQLAIVHELVIGGQWLALVIVPMLVRIGALYCFSAMPLAKETGIAAFFRKVVDVKKLGIAVGVMALLIVVLLSLW
;
A
#
# COMPACT_ATOMS: atom_id res chain seq x y z
N MET A 1 -21.67 -0.13 2.77
CA MET A 1 -21.13 0.24 4.09
C MET A 1 -20.24 -0.86 4.69
N GLN A 2 -20.65 -2.12 4.76
CA GLN A 2 -19.83 -3.22 5.33
C GLN A 2 -18.48 -3.42 4.63
N GLY A 3 -18.45 -3.45 3.29
CA GLY A 3 -17.20 -3.63 2.55
C GLY A 3 -16.17 -2.50 2.75
N PHE A 4 -16.61 -1.26 2.95
CA PHE A 4 -15.70 -0.16 3.28
C PHE A 4 -15.11 -0.30 4.69
N LEU A 5 -15.93 -0.70 5.69
CA LEU A 5 -15.43 -0.97 7.03
C LEU A 5 -14.45 -2.15 7.05
N LEU A 6 -14.71 -3.19 6.24
CA LEU A 6 -13.77 -4.28 5.99
C LEU A 6 -12.45 -3.77 5.37
N ALA A 7 -12.51 -2.81 4.43
CA ALA A 7 -11.31 -2.23 3.84
C ALA A 7 -10.47 -1.48 4.89
N LEU A 8 -11.09 -0.68 5.75
CA LEU A 8 -10.41 -0.03 6.88
C LEU A 8 -9.78 -1.06 7.84
N GLN A 9 -10.54 -2.08 8.23
CA GLN A 9 -10.07 -3.14 9.13
C GLN A 9 -8.89 -3.92 8.56
N PHE A 10 -8.88 -4.18 7.25
CA PHE A 10 -7.89 -5.04 6.62
C PHE A 10 -6.63 -4.29 6.17
N PHE A 11 -6.78 -3.05 5.71
CA PHE A 11 -5.68 -2.27 5.11
C PHE A 11 -5.10 -1.18 6.02
N THR A 12 -5.61 -1.06 7.25
CA THR A 12 -5.12 -0.10 8.24
C THR A 12 -5.11 -0.71 9.64
N ILE A 13 -4.46 -0.04 10.58
CA ILE A 13 -4.47 -0.45 12.00
C ILE A 13 -5.75 -0.05 12.74
N VAL A 14 -6.75 0.52 12.08
CA VAL A 14 -8.00 0.95 12.75
C VAL A 14 -8.68 -0.24 13.43
N PRO A 15 -8.86 -0.22 14.76
CA PRO A 15 -9.33 -1.37 15.52
C PRO A 15 -10.85 -1.54 15.40
N ILE A 16 -11.32 -2.07 14.26
CA ILE A 16 -12.72 -2.42 14.06
C ILE A 16 -12.93 -3.84 14.56
N THR A 17 -13.56 -4.00 15.74
CA THR A 17 -13.79 -5.30 16.39
C THR A 17 -14.98 -6.06 15.83
N ARG A 18 -15.81 -5.41 14.99
CA ARG A 18 -16.99 -6.03 14.40
C ARG A 18 -16.59 -7.07 13.37
N GLN A 19 -17.18 -8.25 13.45
CA GLN A 19 -17.05 -9.29 12.43
C GLN A 19 -18.02 -9.00 11.27
N PHE A 20 -17.50 -9.14 10.04
CA PHE A 20 -18.28 -8.99 8.82
C PHE A 20 -18.17 -10.25 7.99
N ASP A 21 -19.27 -10.63 7.32
CA ASP A 21 -19.28 -11.77 6.42
C ASP A 21 -18.43 -11.51 5.18
N LEU A 22 -17.47 -12.40 4.93
CA LEU A 22 -16.59 -12.38 3.76
C LEU A 22 -17.22 -13.10 2.56
N HIS A 23 -18.40 -12.63 2.12
CA HIS A 23 -19.00 -13.09 0.86
C HIS A 23 -18.54 -12.21 -0.31
N THR A 24 -18.73 -12.69 -1.54
CA THR A 24 -18.23 -12.07 -2.79
C THR A 24 -18.53 -10.56 -2.88
N LYS A 25 -19.72 -10.12 -2.51
CA LYS A 25 -20.09 -8.70 -2.56
C LYS A 25 -19.23 -7.85 -1.61
N ASN A 26 -19.10 -8.27 -0.34
CA ASN A 26 -18.35 -7.50 0.66
C ASN A 26 -16.85 -7.51 0.35
N ALA A 27 -16.29 -8.66 -0.05
CA ALA A 27 -14.89 -8.78 -0.44
C ALA A 27 -14.57 -7.94 -1.69
N THR A 28 -15.44 -7.95 -2.70
CA THR A 28 -15.26 -7.13 -3.91
C THR A 28 -15.30 -5.64 -3.57
N VAL A 29 -16.25 -5.18 -2.75
CA VAL A 29 -16.31 -3.77 -2.30
C VAL A 29 -15.08 -3.42 -1.46
N MET A 30 -14.62 -4.31 -0.57
CA MET A 30 -13.41 -4.11 0.22
C MET A 30 -12.21 -3.79 -0.67
N TYR A 31 -11.94 -4.64 -1.67
CA TYR A 31 -10.85 -4.41 -2.60
C TYR A 31 -11.06 -3.18 -3.49
N SER A 32 -12.29 -2.92 -3.96
CA SER A 32 -12.60 -1.71 -4.73
C SER A 32 -12.37 -0.42 -3.94
N CYS A 33 -12.48 -0.46 -2.61
CA CYS A 33 -12.19 0.66 -1.73
C CYS A 33 -10.69 0.84 -1.43
N PHE A 34 -9.82 -0.08 -1.84
CA PHE A 34 -8.40 -0.03 -1.54
C PHE A 34 -7.73 1.29 -1.97
N PRO A 35 -7.95 1.84 -3.17
CA PRO A 35 -7.44 3.16 -3.55
C PRO A 35 -8.00 4.31 -2.70
N ILE A 36 -9.26 4.20 -2.26
CA ILE A 36 -9.88 5.19 -1.35
C ILE A 36 -9.17 5.20 0.00
N ILE A 37 -8.79 4.02 0.51
CA ILE A 37 -7.95 3.93 1.72
C ILE A 37 -6.60 4.61 1.47
N GLY A 38 -6.01 4.46 0.28
CA GLY A 38 -4.79 5.19 -0.10
C GLY A 38 -4.95 6.70 -0.05
N LEU A 39 -6.06 7.21 -0.59
CA LEU A 39 -6.39 8.64 -0.53
C LEU A 39 -6.55 9.14 0.91
N LEU A 40 -7.26 8.39 1.76
CA LEU A 40 -7.42 8.74 3.19
C LEU A 40 -6.09 8.78 3.92
N ILE A 41 -5.21 7.81 3.66
CA ILE A 41 -3.85 7.78 4.21
C ILE A 41 -3.06 9.01 3.76
N GLY A 42 -3.08 9.34 2.46
CA GLY A 42 -2.40 10.53 1.95
C GLY A 42 -2.93 11.84 2.54
N CYS A 43 -4.24 11.94 2.79
CA CYS A 43 -4.81 13.08 3.49
C CYS A 43 -4.33 13.17 4.96
N LEU A 44 -4.21 12.04 5.65
CA LEU A 44 -3.63 11.99 7.01
C LEU A 44 -2.16 12.39 7.01
N ASP A 45 -1.39 11.94 6.02
CA ASP A 45 0.00 12.31 5.80
C ASP A 45 0.16 13.83 5.66
N VAL A 46 -0.65 14.45 4.81
CA VAL A 46 -0.61 15.92 4.62
C VAL A 46 -1.08 16.65 5.87
N ALA A 47 -2.11 16.17 6.56
CA ALA A 47 -2.57 16.78 7.80
C ALA A 47 -1.48 16.75 8.88
N PHE A 48 -0.75 15.63 9.00
CA PHE A 48 0.40 15.52 9.89
C PHE A 48 1.49 16.53 9.52
N LEU A 49 1.87 16.63 8.25
CA LEU A 49 2.92 17.55 7.81
C LEU A 49 2.51 19.02 8.00
N GLN A 50 1.24 19.37 7.74
CA GLN A 50 0.73 20.70 8.03
C GLN A 50 0.80 21.02 9.54
N LEU A 51 0.50 20.03 10.40
CA LEU A 51 0.67 20.21 11.84
C LEU A 51 2.14 20.47 12.21
N MET A 52 3.07 19.78 11.55
CA MET A 52 4.51 19.97 11.80
C MET A 52 5.03 21.34 11.37
N THR A 53 4.38 22.05 10.44
CA THR A 53 4.77 23.44 10.09
C THR A 53 4.65 24.44 11.25
N TYR A 54 3.87 24.12 12.26
CA TYR A 54 3.74 24.94 13.49
C TYR A 54 4.80 24.63 14.54
N THR A 55 5.73 23.71 14.23
CA THR A 55 6.83 23.32 15.13
C THR A 55 8.17 23.83 14.60
N GLU A 56 9.17 23.88 15.45
CA GLU A 56 10.55 24.24 15.09
C GLU A 56 11.42 23.03 14.73
N PHE A 57 10.79 21.86 14.48
CA PHE A 57 11.52 20.65 14.11
C PHE A 57 12.18 20.80 12.73
N SER A 58 13.36 20.24 12.59
CA SER A 58 14.05 20.20 11.30
C SER A 58 13.29 19.31 10.29
N ALA A 59 13.41 19.63 8.99
CA ALA A 59 12.79 18.84 7.93
C ALA A 59 13.18 17.36 7.99
N LEU A 60 14.42 17.06 8.38
CA LEU A 60 14.90 15.68 8.55
C LEU A 60 14.15 14.96 9.68
N PHE A 61 13.96 15.61 10.83
CA PHE A 61 13.19 15.04 11.94
C PHE A 61 11.75 14.77 11.53
N VAL A 62 11.13 15.73 10.87
CA VAL A 62 9.74 15.59 10.33
C VAL A 62 9.63 14.43 9.36
N ALA A 63 10.62 14.28 8.45
CA ALA A 63 10.63 13.17 7.47
C ALA A 63 10.78 11.80 8.14
N ILE A 64 11.65 11.67 9.15
CA ILE A 64 11.80 10.42 9.92
C ILE A 64 10.48 10.08 10.62
N PHE A 65 9.90 11.06 11.31
CA PHE A 65 8.67 10.84 12.08
C PHE A 65 7.49 10.51 11.16
N PHE A 66 7.41 11.15 9.99
CA PHE A 66 6.46 10.82 8.93
C PHE A 66 6.54 9.35 8.52
N ILE A 67 7.74 8.83 8.19
CA ILE A 67 7.92 7.44 7.76
C ILE A 67 7.49 6.46 8.84
N LEU A 68 7.87 6.71 10.09
CA LEU A 68 7.48 5.87 11.22
C LEU A 68 5.95 5.89 11.43
N LEU A 69 5.34 7.05 11.34
CA LEU A 69 3.89 7.21 11.46
C LEU A 69 3.17 6.49 10.31
N HIS A 70 3.62 6.71 9.07
CA HIS A 70 3.07 6.04 7.88
C HIS A 70 3.15 4.51 7.98
N ALA A 71 4.30 3.96 8.39
CA ALA A 71 4.45 2.54 8.62
C ALA A 71 3.50 2.03 9.72
N THR A 72 3.33 2.82 10.79
CA THR A 72 2.46 2.44 11.92
C THR A 72 1.01 2.30 11.46
N TYR A 73 0.38 3.32 10.85
CA TYR A 73 -1.06 3.23 10.53
C TYR A 73 -1.37 2.36 9.30
N THR A 74 -0.39 2.04 8.47
CA THR A 74 -0.52 1.02 7.41
C THR A 74 -0.26 -0.40 7.91
N GLY A 75 0.20 -0.57 9.16
CA GLY A 75 0.58 -1.87 9.72
C GLY A 75 1.82 -2.49 9.09
N GLY A 76 2.61 -1.71 8.32
CA GLY A 76 3.83 -2.18 7.67
C GLY A 76 3.65 -3.19 6.53
N LEU A 77 2.41 -3.55 6.16
CA LEU A 77 2.09 -4.61 5.17
C LEU A 77 2.83 -4.47 3.84
N HIS A 78 2.99 -3.24 3.35
CA HIS A 78 3.68 -3.00 2.08
C HIS A 78 5.21 -3.14 2.23
N MET A 79 5.75 -2.76 3.38
CA MET A 79 7.18 -2.92 3.68
C MET A 79 7.54 -4.39 3.86
N ASP A 80 6.72 -5.14 4.57
CA ASP A 80 6.85 -6.58 4.76
C ASP A 80 6.89 -7.32 3.40
N GLY A 81 5.89 -7.08 2.54
CA GLY A 81 5.88 -7.65 1.19
C GLY A 81 7.07 -7.22 0.31
N PHE A 82 7.61 -6.02 0.52
CA PHE A 82 8.81 -5.56 -0.19
C PHE A 82 10.08 -6.28 0.30
N VAL A 83 10.19 -6.54 1.59
CA VAL A 83 11.26 -7.33 2.22
C VAL A 83 11.25 -8.76 1.67
N ASP A 84 10.09 -9.44 1.70
CA ASP A 84 9.92 -10.79 1.19
C ASP A 84 10.27 -10.89 -0.30
N MET A 85 9.81 -9.91 -1.09
CA MET A 85 10.15 -9.83 -2.52
C MET A 85 11.65 -9.62 -2.71
N GLY A 86 12.31 -8.79 -1.90
CA GLY A 86 13.75 -8.56 -1.94
C GLY A 86 14.53 -9.84 -1.69
N ASP A 87 14.15 -10.61 -0.67
CA ASP A 87 14.78 -11.92 -0.40
C ASP A 87 14.55 -12.92 -1.53
N ALA A 88 13.34 -13.02 -2.05
CA ALA A 88 13.03 -13.93 -3.14
C ALA A 88 13.74 -13.54 -4.45
N PHE A 89 13.75 -12.25 -4.80
CA PHE A 89 14.31 -11.77 -6.06
C PHE A 89 15.82 -11.85 -6.11
N PHE A 90 16.51 -11.33 -5.10
CA PHE A 90 17.96 -11.27 -5.06
C PHE A 90 18.63 -12.59 -4.63
N SER A 91 17.86 -13.61 -4.26
CA SER A 91 18.41 -14.95 -3.96
C SER A 91 19.00 -15.65 -5.17
N TYR A 92 18.74 -15.19 -6.40
CA TYR A 92 19.18 -15.81 -7.67
C TYR A 92 18.82 -17.29 -7.80
N ARG A 93 17.78 -17.77 -7.11
CA ARG A 93 17.32 -19.15 -7.14
C ARG A 93 16.28 -19.37 -8.25
N ASP A 94 16.00 -20.65 -8.53
CA ASP A 94 14.90 -21.04 -9.41
C ASP A 94 13.53 -20.55 -8.88
N MET A 95 12.52 -20.47 -9.75
CA MET A 95 11.21 -19.93 -9.42
C MET A 95 10.55 -20.65 -8.23
N GLN A 96 10.68 -21.98 -8.14
CA GLN A 96 10.07 -22.76 -7.05
C GLN A 96 10.65 -22.36 -5.70
N LYS A 97 11.98 -22.21 -5.63
CA LYS A 97 12.65 -21.77 -4.39
C LYS A 97 12.35 -20.31 -4.05
N ARG A 98 12.22 -19.43 -5.07
CA ARG A 98 11.81 -18.03 -4.83
C ARG A 98 10.40 -17.96 -4.22
N VAL A 99 9.46 -18.74 -4.73
CA VAL A 99 8.11 -18.83 -4.16
C VAL A 99 8.13 -19.38 -2.74
N ALA A 100 8.99 -20.38 -2.45
CA ALA A 100 9.14 -20.93 -1.11
C ALA A 100 9.71 -19.90 -0.11
N ILE A 101 10.59 -18.98 -0.55
CA ILE A 101 11.12 -17.89 0.27
C ILE A 101 9.99 -16.94 0.70
N LEU A 102 9.00 -16.67 -0.17
CA LEU A 102 7.83 -15.83 0.19
C LEU A 102 6.91 -16.45 1.26
N ASP A 103 7.10 -17.70 1.63
CA ASP A 103 6.37 -18.38 2.70
C ASP A 103 7.23 -18.56 3.97
N ASP A 104 8.52 -18.19 3.93
CA ASP A 104 9.43 -18.28 5.06
C ASP A 104 9.27 -17.02 5.95
N PRO A 105 8.88 -17.15 7.23
CA PRO A 105 8.69 -15.99 8.11
C PRO A 105 10.01 -15.33 8.54
N ARG A 106 11.15 -15.86 8.10
CA ARG A 106 12.48 -15.33 8.45
C ARG A 106 12.94 -14.31 7.43
N VAL A 107 13.35 -13.14 7.88
CA VAL A 107 13.98 -12.14 7.03
C VAL A 107 15.41 -12.56 6.70
N GLY A 108 15.71 -12.63 5.42
CA GLY A 108 17.06 -12.89 4.93
C GLY A 108 17.87 -11.61 4.76
N ALA A 109 19.15 -11.77 4.39
CA ALA A 109 20.06 -10.65 4.23
C ALA A 109 19.62 -9.68 3.11
N PHE A 110 19.10 -10.21 2.01
CA PHE A 110 18.63 -9.38 0.88
C PHE A 110 17.37 -8.61 1.23
N GLY A 111 16.44 -9.20 2.00
CA GLY A 111 15.26 -8.51 2.52
C GLY A 111 15.66 -7.38 3.46
N ALA A 112 16.59 -7.63 4.38
CA ALA A 112 17.11 -6.59 5.27
C ALA A 112 17.78 -5.44 4.49
N MET A 113 18.59 -5.75 3.48
CA MET A 113 19.21 -4.72 2.62
C MET A 113 18.15 -3.95 1.82
N SER A 114 17.13 -4.62 1.32
CA SER A 114 15.99 -4.00 0.61
C SER A 114 15.21 -3.06 1.52
N LEU A 115 14.98 -3.45 2.78
CA LEU A 115 14.33 -2.60 3.78
C LEU A 115 15.14 -1.33 4.04
N VAL A 116 16.43 -1.45 4.28
CA VAL A 116 17.31 -0.30 4.50
C VAL A 116 17.29 0.62 3.28
N ALA A 117 17.43 0.06 2.08
CA ALA A 117 17.44 0.84 0.84
C ALA A 117 16.13 1.62 0.63
N ILE A 118 14.96 0.98 0.82
CA ILE A 118 13.67 1.66 0.64
C ILE A 118 13.43 2.72 1.70
N VAL A 119 13.81 2.48 2.95
CA VAL A 119 13.65 3.47 4.04
C VAL A 119 14.54 4.68 3.79
N LEU A 120 15.81 4.50 3.38
CA LEU A 120 16.69 5.61 3.03
C LEU A 120 16.17 6.41 1.82
N MET A 121 15.64 5.72 0.81
CA MET A 121 15.04 6.38 -0.36
C MET A 121 13.79 7.17 0.03
N GLN A 122 12.90 6.59 0.83
CA GLN A 122 11.73 7.29 1.37
C GLN A 122 12.15 8.52 2.19
N LEU A 123 13.19 8.39 3.03
CA LEU A 123 13.69 9.48 3.84
C LEU A 123 14.16 10.66 2.96
N ALA A 124 14.94 10.36 1.93
CA ALA A 124 15.42 11.39 1.00
C ALA A 124 14.24 12.07 0.26
N ILE A 125 13.29 11.29 -0.27
CA ILE A 125 12.13 11.83 -1.00
C ILE A 125 11.25 12.67 -0.08
N VAL A 126 10.89 12.15 1.10
CA VAL A 126 10.02 12.88 2.04
C VAL A 126 10.69 14.15 2.53
N HIS A 127 12.00 14.12 2.81
CA HIS A 127 12.76 15.31 3.19
C HIS A 127 12.67 16.41 2.12
N GLU A 128 12.88 16.08 0.84
CA GLU A 128 12.75 17.03 -0.28
C GLU A 128 11.31 17.56 -0.42
N LEU A 129 10.31 16.70 -0.26
CA LEU A 129 8.89 17.10 -0.33
C LEU A 129 8.52 18.04 0.83
N VAL A 130 9.07 17.81 2.02
CA VAL A 130 8.87 18.70 3.19
C VAL A 130 9.48 20.08 2.93
N ILE A 131 10.72 20.15 2.42
CA ILE A 131 11.37 21.41 2.10
C ILE A 131 10.66 22.13 0.95
N GLY A 132 10.27 21.39 -0.09
CA GLY A 132 9.63 21.94 -1.28
C GLY A 132 8.16 22.29 -1.13
N GLY A 133 7.52 21.92 -0.02
CA GLY A 133 6.07 22.12 0.21
C GLY A 133 5.17 21.39 -0.79
N GLN A 134 5.62 20.28 -1.38
CA GLN A 134 4.91 19.56 -2.44
C GLN A 134 3.93 18.51 -1.87
N TRP A 135 2.95 18.97 -1.15
CA TRP A 135 1.99 18.13 -0.40
C TRP A 135 1.09 17.26 -1.28
N LEU A 136 0.78 17.72 -2.50
CA LEU A 136 -0.14 17.02 -3.40
C LEU A 136 0.37 15.63 -3.79
N ALA A 137 1.68 15.46 -3.96
CA ALA A 137 2.30 14.17 -4.25
C ALA A 137 1.99 13.14 -3.14
N LEU A 138 2.03 13.56 -1.88
CA LEU A 138 1.76 12.69 -0.73
C LEU A 138 0.30 12.25 -0.63
N VAL A 139 -0.64 13.04 -1.18
CA VAL A 139 -2.05 12.65 -1.28
C VAL A 139 -2.26 11.64 -2.40
N ILE A 140 -1.66 11.89 -3.57
CA ILE A 140 -1.94 11.13 -4.79
C ILE A 140 -1.18 9.80 -4.82
N VAL A 141 0.10 9.78 -4.44
CA VAL A 141 0.96 8.60 -4.55
C VAL A 141 0.40 7.37 -3.81
N PRO A 142 -0.06 7.46 -2.55
CA PRO A 142 -0.63 6.30 -1.86
C PRO A 142 -1.87 5.72 -2.56
N MET A 143 -2.68 6.57 -3.20
CA MET A 143 -3.82 6.13 -4.00
C MET A 143 -3.38 5.43 -5.29
N LEU A 144 -2.43 6.01 -6.03
CA LEU A 144 -1.92 5.46 -7.29
C LEU A 144 -1.27 4.09 -7.09
N VAL A 145 -0.45 3.93 -6.06
CA VAL A 145 0.18 2.64 -5.72
C VAL A 145 -0.87 1.57 -5.49
N ARG A 146 -1.98 1.89 -4.82
CA ARG A 146 -3.05 0.95 -4.55
C ARG A 146 -3.90 0.62 -5.78
N ILE A 147 -4.05 1.54 -6.71
CA ILE A 147 -4.66 1.27 -8.03
C ILE A 147 -3.75 0.30 -8.81
N GLY A 148 -2.45 0.52 -8.83
CA GLY A 148 -1.49 -0.39 -9.45
C GLY A 148 -1.51 -1.78 -8.83
N ALA A 149 -1.53 -1.88 -7.51
CA ALA A 149 -1.64 -3.16 -6.79
C ALA A 149 -2.97 -3.87 -7.11
N LEU A 150 -4.07 -3.13 -7.16
CA LEU A 150 -5.38 -3.69 -7.52
C LEU A 150 -5.43 -4.15 -8.99
N TYR A 151 -4.77 -3.42 -9.90
CA TYR A 151 -4.58 -3.85 -11.30
C TYR A 151 -3.81 -5.16 -11.36
N CYS A 152 -2.64 -5.25 -10.71
CA CYS A 152 -1.85 -6.48 -10.67
C CYS A 152 -2.68 -7.65 -10.08
N PHE A 153 -3.37 -7.42 -8.98
CA PHE A 153 -4.24 -8.41 -8.37
C PHE A 153 -5.38 -8.86 -9.30
N SER A 154 -5.97 -7.98 -10.11
CA SER A 154 -7.09 -8.32 -10.98
C SER A 154 -6.66 -8.92 -12.32
N ALA A 155 -5.55 -8.48 -12.91
CA ALA A 155 -5.15 -8.79 -14.28
C ALA A 155 -4.03 -9.83 -14.39
N MET A 156 -3.14 -9.94 -13.38
CA MET A 156 -1.98 -10.82 -13.45
C MET A 156 -2.27 -12.21 -12.86
N PRO A 157 -1.59 -13.27 -13.34
CA PRO A 157 -1.64 -14.58 -12.70
C PRO A 157 -1.02 -14.52 -11.31
N LEU A 158 -1.52 -15.33 -10.39
CA LEU A 158 -0.94 -15.45 -9.05
C LEU A 158 0.36 -16.27 -9.11
N ALA A 159 1.33 -15.88 -8.29
CA ALA A 159 2.59 -16.62 -8.17
C ALA A 159 2.41 -18.00 -7.51
N LYS A 160 1.37 -18.15 -6.67
CA LYS A 160 1.05 -19.38 -5.94
C LYS A 160 -0.47 -19.51 -5.71
N GLU A 161 -0.92 -20.75 -5.53
CA GLU A 161 -2.35 -21.09 -5.33
C GLU A 161 -2.78 -21.01 -3.84
N THR A 162 -1.88 -20.60 -2.96
CA THR A 162 -2.07 -20.50 -1.51
C THR A 162 -1.84 -19.07 -1.02
N GLY A 163 -2.19 -18.82 0.25
CA GLY A 163 -2.03 -17.52 0.89
C GLY A 163 -3.19 -16.56 0.68
N ILE A 164 -3.05 -15.35 1.23
CA ILE A 164 -4.12 -14.33 1.32
C ILE A 164 -4.59 -13.91 -0.08
N ALA A 165 -3.68 -13.66 -1.01
CA ALA A 165 -4.01 -13.24 -2.36
C ALA A 165 -4.82 -14.32 -3.11
N ALA A 166 -4.41 -15.58 -3.01
CA ALA A 166 -5.12 -16.70 -3.64
C ALA A 166 -6.51 -16.92 -3.02
N PHE A 167 -6.63 -16.78 -1.71
CA PHE A 167 -7.91 -16.85 -1.02
C PHE A 167 -8.88 -15.77 -1.55
N PHE A 168 -8.47 -14.51 -1.53
CA PHE A 168 -9.34 -13.41 -1.98
C PHE A 168 -9.62 -13.47 -3.47
N ARG A 169 -8.69 -13.92 -4.30
CA ARG A 169 -8.91 -14.08 -5.75
C ARG A 169 -10.07 -15.03 -6.05
N LYS A 170 -10.31 -16.04 -5.21
CA LYS A 170 -11.43 -16.99 -5.34
C LYS A 170 -12.76 -16.39 -4.85
N VAL A 171 -12.71 -15.42 -3.94
CA VAL A 171 -13.90 -14.85 -3.31
C VAL A 171 -14.40 -13.59 -4.05
N VAL A 172 -13.50 -12.76 -4.60
CA VAL A 172 -13.87 -11.49 -5.24
C VAL A 172 -14.39 -11.66 -6.65
N ASP A 173 -15.24 -10.75 -7.09
CA ASP A 173 -15.63 -10.59 -8.50
C ASP A 173 -14.56 -9.81 -9.26
N VAL A 174 -13.62 -10.54 -9.87
CA VAL A 174 -12.46 -9.98 -10.56
C VAL A 174 -12.85 -9.04 -11.72
N LYS A 175 -13.97 -9.31 -12.41
CA LYS A 175 -14.45 -8.45 -13.50
C LYS A 175 -14.85 -7.07 -12.98
N LYS A 176 -15.59 -7.04 -11.87
CA LYS A 176 -15.97 -5.77 -11.22
C LYS A 176 -14.75 -5.01 -10.69
N LEU A 177 -13.74 -5.71 -10.16
CA LEU A 177 -12.50 -5.07 -9.76
C LEU A 177 -11.77 -4.44 -10.95
N GLY A 178 -11.67 -5.14 -12.08
CA GLY A 178 -11.08 -4.59 -13.31
C GLY A 178 -11.80 -3.33 -13.80
N ILE A 179 -13.14 -3.33 -13.76
CA ILE A 179 -13.93 -2.13 -14.09
C ILE A 179 -13.64 -0.99 -13.11
N ALA A 180 -13.59 -1.27 -11.80
CA ALA A 180 -13.28 -0.26 -10.80
C ALA A 180 -11.89 0.36 -11.01
N VAL A 181 -10.88 -0.45 -11.33
CA VAL A 181 -9.53 0.02 -11.68
C VAL A 181 -9.56 0.93 -12.91
N GLY A 182 -10.25 0.50 -13.98
CA GLY A 182 -10.36 1.28 -15.23
C GLY A 182 -11.03 2.64 -14.99
N VAL A 183 -12.13 2.67 -14.24
CA VAL A 183 -12.83 3.91 -13.89
C VAL A 183 -11.94 4.85 -13.07
N MET A 184 -11.25 4.33 -12.05
CA MET A 184 -10.36 5.14 -11.22
C MET A 184 -9.17 5.68 -12.01
N ALA A 185 -8.54 4.86 -12.85
CA ALA A 185 -7.45 5.30 -13.71
C ALA A 185 -7.91 6.42 -14.68
N LEU A 186 -9.09 6.25 -15.29
CA LEU A 186 -9.67 7.27 -16.17
C LEU A 186 -9.95 8.58 -15.43
N LEU A 187 -10.54 8.51 -14.23
CA LEU A 187 -10.79 9.70 -13.40
C LEU A 187 -9.50 10.46 -13.08
N ILE A 188 -8.43 9.74 -12.77
CA ILE A 188 -7.13 10.37 -12.50
C ILE A 188 -6.58 11.05 -13.74
N VAL A 189 -6.62 10.39 -14.91
CA VAL A 189 -6.16 10.98 -16.17
C VAL A 189 -6.95 12.26 -16.49
N VAL A 190 -8.27 12.25 -16.31
CA VAL A 190 -9.13 13.42 -16.51
C VAL A 190 -8.76 14.52 -15.52
N LEU A 191 -8.59 14.22 -14.23
CA LEU A 191 -8.21 15.22 -13.23
C LEU A 191 -6.85 15.84 -13.53
N LEU A 192 -5.88 15.04 -13.95
CA LEU A 192 -4.55 15.53 -14.32
C LEU A 192 -4.54 16.33 -15.63
N SER A 193 -5.47 16.07 -16.55
CA SER A 193 -5.61 16.84 -17.80
C SER A 193 -6.30 18.21 -17.63
N LEU A 194 -6.96 18.41 -16.50
CA LEU A 194 -7.63 19.67 -16.15
C LEU A 194 -6.72 20.61 -15.34
N TRP A 195 -5.52 20.15 -15.02
CA TRP A 195 -4.50 20.87 -14.23
C TRP A 195 -3.34 21.34 -15.09
#